data_60db6c37ab7deddbe04a0258e7ece319
#
_entry.id   60db6c37ab7deddbe04a0258e7ece319
#
_cell.length_a   1.000
_cell.length_b   1.000
_cell.length_c   1.000
_cell.angle_alpha   90.00
_cell.angle_beta   90.00
_cell.angle_gamma   90.00
#
_symmetry.space_group_name_H-M   'P 1'
#
loop_
_entity.id
_entity.type
_entity.pdbx_description
1 polymer ?
#
loop_
_entity_poly.entity_id
_entity_poly.type
_entity_poly.pdbx_seq_one_letter_code
_entity_poly.pdbx_strand_id
1 'polypeptide(L)'
;MTKKFLNKQDILDLLPHREPMLLIDELYDIKKLVSATAIVNVKTDSFFVQGHFPGNPVMPGVLIVEAFGQAAAALTAHGIDKETYDNKLVFLMGIEKARFRNPVIPNCKLELKIIALRTHGRVWKYKGEAFVEGKKMADALWSATIVDKK
;
A
#
# COMPACT_ATOMS: atom_id res chain seq x y z
N MET A 1 7.06 6.79 -21.75
CA MET A 1 6.74 5.37 -21.54
C MET A 1 6.55 5.07 -20.06
N THR A 2 5.49 4.40 -19.71
CA THR A 2 5.15 4.13 -18.32
C THR A 2 5.97 2.94 -17.81
N LYS A 3 6.69 3.12 -16.69
CA LYS A 3 7.46 2.02 -16.08
C LYS A 3 6.51 0.96 -15.54
N LYS A 4 6.88 -0.31 -15.69
CA LYS A 4 6.13 -1.45 -15.13
C LYS A 4 6.72 -1.98 -13.84
N PHE A 5 7.86 -1.43 -13.44
CA PHE A 5 8.51 -1.72 -12.16
C PHE A 5 8.95 -0.41 -11.53
N LEU A 6 8.54 -0.20 -10.29
CA LEU A 6 8.93 0.99 -9.52
C LEU A 6 9.79 0.54 -8.33
N ASN A 7 10.98 1.11 -8.23
CA ASN A 7 11.85 0.88 -7.08
C ASN A 7 11.52 1.90 -5.98
N LYS A 8 12.27 1.84 -4.88
CA LYS A 8 12.03 2.74 -3.73
C LYS A 8 12.08 4.21 -4.12
N GLN A 9 13.06 4.60 -4.95
CA GLN A 9 13.19 6.00 -5.38
C GLN A 9 11.98 6.44 -6.22
N ASP A 10 11.52 5.57 -7.12
CA ASP A 10 10.34 5.86 -7.93
C ASP A 10 9.12 6.09 -7.04
N ILE A 11 8.98 5.29 -5.97
CA ILE A 11 7.87 5.40 -5.03
C ILE A 11 7.98 6.71 -4.24
N LEU A 12 9.18 7.08 -3.81
CA LEU A 12 9.41 8.36 -3.13
C LEU A 12 9.02 9.55 -4.03
N ASP A 13 9.22 9.42 -5.34
CA ASP A 13 8.87 10.47 -6.29
C ASP A 13 7.36 10.56 -6.51
N LEU A 14 6.63 9.47 -6.30
CA LEU A 14 5.18 9.43 -6.49
C LEU A 14 4.39 9.79 -5.24
N LEU A 15 4.83 9.32 -4.07
CA LEU A 15 4.08 9.44 -2.83
C LEU A 15 4.64 10.52 -1.92
N PRO A 16 3.79 11.22 -1.15
CA PRO A 16 4.27 12.19 -0.17
C PRO A 16 4.82 11.53 1.10
N HIS A 17 4.56 10.25 1.30
CA HIS A 17 4.98 9.50 2.48
C HIS A 17 6.50 9.45 2.62
N ARG A 18 6.99 9.52 3.87
CA ARG A 18 8.43 9.43 4.18
C ARG A 18 8.63 8.53 5.39
N GLU A 19 9.85 8.07 5.59
CA GLU A 19 10.20 7.27 6.76
C GLU A 19 9.82 7.99 8.05
N PRO A 20 9.31 7.31 9.07
CA PRO A 20 9.12 5.85 9.14
C PRO A 20 7.78 5.36 8.60
N MET A 21 6.92 6.25 8.11
CA MET A 21 5.58 5.89 7.64
C MET A 21 5.53 5.31 6.23
N LEU A 22 6.57 5.49 5.41
CA LEU A 22 6.61 4.88 4.09
C LEU A 22 6.91 3.39 4.24
N LEU A 23 5.95 2.55 3.89
CA LEU A 23 6.03 1.11 4.12
C LEU A 23 6.37 0.30 2.89
N ILE A 24 5.90 0.70 1.70
CA ILE A 24 6.13 -0.09 0.49
C ILE A 24 7.50 0.20 -0.10
N ASP A 25 8.16 -0.83 -0.61
CA ASP A 25 9.51 -0.75 -1.15
C ASP A 25 9.55 -0.89 -2.67
N GLU A 26 8.59 -1.59 -3.26
CA GLU A 26 8.53 -1.83 -4.71
C GLU A 26 7.09 -1.94 -5.16
N LEU A 27 6.85 -1.66 -6.44
CA LEU A 27 5.57 -1.87 -7.10
C LEU A 27 5.84 -2.46 -8.48
N TYR A 28 5.19 -3.56 -8.83
CA TYR A 28 5.39 -4.23 -10.11
C TYR A 28 4.10 -4.90 -10.60
N ASP A 29 4.16 -5.55 -11.77
CA ASP A 29 3.00 -6.14 -12.45
C ASP A 29 1.87 -5.11 -12.60
N ILE A 30 2.25 -3.90 -13.00
CA ILE A 30 1.33 -2.76 -13.03
C ILE A 30 0.46 -2.81 -14.28
N LYS A 31 -0.86 -2.88 -14.06
CA LYS A 31 -1.86 -2.64 -15.09
C LYS A 31 -2.50 -1.31 -14.76
N LYS A 32 -2.26 -0.32 -15.60
CA LYS A 32 -2.62 1.08 -15.35
C LYS A 32 -4.03 1.23 -14.82
N LEU A 33 -4.17 1.80 -13.62
CA LEU A 33 -5.43 2.04 -12.92
C LEU A 33 -6.27 0.79 -12.67
N VAL A 34 -5.71 -0.39 -12.81
CA VAL A 34 -6.42 -1.66 -12.63
C VAL A 34 -5.85 -2.46 -11.47
N SER A 35 -4.57 -2.78 -11.51
CA SER A 35 -3.96 -3.63 -10.48
C SER A 35 -2.45 -3.49 -10.45
N ALA A 36 -1.87 -3.89 -9.32
CA ALA A 36 -0.42 -3.95 -9.15
C ALA A 36 -0.10 -4.82 -7.96
N THR A 37 1.17 -5.19 -7.82
CA THR A 37 1.69 -5.89 -6.66
C THR A 37 2.77 -5.02 -6.02
N ALA A 38 2.67 -4.80 -4.72
CA ALA A 38 3.67 -4.07 -3.94
C ALA A 38 4.43 -5.04 -3.05
N ILE A 39 5.66 -4.66 -2.68
CA ILE A 39 6.47 -5.40 -1.72
C ILE A 39 6.73 -4.51 -0.50
N VAL A 40 6.52 -5.09 0.67
CA VAL A 40 6.97 -4.52 1.94
C VAL A 40 8.04 -5.47 2.49
N ASN A 41 9.25 -4.98 2.64
CA ASN A 41 10.32 -5.75 3.28
C ASN A 41 10.17 -5.59 4.79
N VAL A 42 9.65 -6.63 5.44
CA VAL A 42 9.47 -6.63 6.90
C VAL A 42 10.77 -7.12 7.52
N LYS A 43 11.47 -6.20 8.21
CA LYS A 43 12.84 -6.43 8.72
C LYS A 43 12.85 -6.47 10.25
N THR A 44 13.93 -7.05 10.81
CA THR A 44 14.11 -7.08 12.26
C THR A 44 14.29 -5.70 12.86
N ASP A 45 14.71 -4.71 12.06
CA ASP A 45 14.87 -3.32 12.48
C ASP A 45 13.73 -2.41 12.03
N SER A 46 12.65 -2.97 11.50
CA SER A 46 11.45 -2.19 11.18
C SER A 46 10.94 -1.50 12.44
N PHE A 47 10.46 -0.26 12.30
CA PHE A 47 10.19 0.60 13.46
C PHE A 47 9.20 0.01 14.49
N PHE A 48 8.27 -0.85 14.03
CA PHE A 48 7.26 -1.43 14.91
C PHE A 48 7.75 -2.64 15.71
N VAL A 49 8.91 -3.21 15.34
CA VAL A 49 9.37 -4.49 15.91
C VAL A 49 9.64 -4.41 17.41
N GLN A 50 10.25 -3.32 17.85
CA GLN A 50 10.65 -3.17 19.26
C GLN A 50 9.45 -3.18 20.20
N GLY A 51 8.34 -2.55 19.79
CA GLY A 51 7.18 -2.37 20.66
C GLY A 51 5.99 -3.29 20.39
N HIS A 52 5.99 -4.01 19.29
CA HIS A 52 4.81 -4.79 18.91
C HIS A 52 5.18 -6.23 18.51
N PHE A 53 5.54 -7.08 19.44
CA PHE A 53 5.62 -6.90 20.88
C PHE A 53 7.03 -7.24 21.35
N PRO A 54 7.49 -6.74 22.50
CA PRO A 54 8.84 -7.05 22.98
C PRO A 54 9.11 -8.55 23.02
N GLY A 55 10.16 -8.99 22.30
CA GLY A 55 10.49 -10.41 22.19
C GLY A 55 9.62 -11.24 21.26
N ASN A 56 8.51 -10.70 20.76
CA ASN A 56 7.57 -11.40 19.88
C ASN A 56 7.08 -10.44 18.80
N PRO A 57 7.94 -10.08 17.85
CA PRO A 57 7.59 -9.06 16.85
C PRO A 57 6.57 -9.54 15.83
N VAL A 58 5.55 -8.72 15.63
CA VAL A 58 4.50 -8.95 14.64
C VAL A 58 4.19 -7.60 13.98
N MET A 59 4.09 -7.56 12.67
CA MET A 59 3.68 -6.34 11.99
C MET A 59 2.22 -6.03 12.37
N PRO A 60 1.95 -4.83 12.93
CA PRO A 60 0.59 -4.46 13.28
C PRO A 60 -0.36 -4.56 12.09
N GLY A 61 -1.55 -5.14 12.31
CA GLY A 61 -2.55 -5.26 11.24
C GLY A 61 -2.93 -3.92 10.65
N VAL A 62 -3.02 -2.87 11.48
CA VAL A 62 -3.34 -1.52 10.99
C VAL A 62 -2.27 -0.99 10.05
N LEU A 63 -1.02 -1.41 10.20
CA LEU A 63 0.06 -1.01 9.28
C LEU A 63 -0.02 -1.80 7.97
N ILE A 64 -0.54 -3.02 7.98
CA ILE A 64 -0.79 -3.76 6.74
C ILE A 64 -1.86 -3.01 5.93
N VAL A 65 -2.91 -2.52 6.57
CA VAL A 65 -3.94 -1.72 5.91
C VAL A 65 -3.35 -0.41 5.39
N GLU A 66 -2.48 0.25 6.16
CA GLU A 66 -1.78 1.45 5.70
C GLU A 66 -0.94 1.14 4.47
N ALA A 67 -0.21 0.02 4.47
CA ALA A 67 0.60 -0.39 3.32
C ALA A 67 -0.27 -0.68 2.09
N PHE A 68 -1.44 -1.30 2.27
CA PHE A 68 -2.42 -1.46 1.19
C PHE A 68 -2.78 -0.10 0.58
N GLY A 69 -3.07 0.87 1.44
CA GLY A 69 -3.42 2.23 1.00
C GLY A 69 -2.29 2.89 0.22
N GLN A 70 -1.06 2.72 0.67
CA GLN A 70 0.11 3.27 -0.03
C GLN A 70 0.30 2.61 -1.39
N ALA A 71 0.13 1.30 -1.47
CA ALA A 71 0.23 0.57 -2.73
C ALA A 71 -0.86 1.04 -3.71
N ALA A 72 -2.08 1.23 -3.23
CA ALA A 72 -3.18 1.75 -4.04
C ALA A 72 -2.89 3.18 -4.50
N ALA A 73 -2.34 4.01 -3.61
CA ALA A 73 -1.97 5.39 -3.96
C ALA A 73 -0.88 5.40 -5.04
N ALA A 74 0.10 4.51 -4.95
CA ALA A 74 1.16 4.41 -5.95
C ALA A 74 0.61 3.95 -7.30
N LEU A 75 -0.28 2.95 -7.30
CA LEU A 75 -0.96 2.51 -8.52
C LEU A 75 -1.72 3.65 -9.18
N THR A 76 -2.44 4.41 -8.38
CA THR A 76 -3.25 5.53 -8.85
C THR A 76 -2.37 6.67 -9.38
N ALA A 77 -1.37 7.07 -8.62
CA ALA A 77 -0.44 8.13 -9.00
C ALA A 77 0.31 7.78 -10.29
N HIS A 78 0.71 6.53 -10.43
CA HIS A 78 1.40 6.05 -11.62
C HIS A 78 0.50 6.11 -12.86
N GLY A 79 -0.82 5.95 -12.68
CA GLY A 79 -1.79 5.87 -13.77
C GLY A 79 -2.42 7.18 -14.18
N ILE A 80 -2.27 8.25 -13.41
CA ILE A 80 -2.85 9.54 -13.75
C ILE A 80 -1.73 10.55 -14.02
N ASP A 81 -2.11 11.67 -14.64
CA ASP A 81 -1.18 12.74 -14.93
C ASP A 81 -0.56 13.30 -13.64
N LYS A 82 0.78 13.45 -13.63
CA LYS A 82 1.51 13.93 -12.47
C LYS A 82 1.01 15.30 -12.00
N GLU A 83 0.78 16.21 -12.92
CA GLU A 83 0.31 17.54 -12.60
C GLU A 83 -1.06 17.48 -11.91
N THR A 84 -1.95 16.64 -12.44
CA THR A 84 -3.26 16.41 -11.84
C THR A 84 -3.12 15.81 -10.43
N TYR A 85 -2.32 14.78 -10.29
CA TYR A 85 -2.14 14.08 -9.00
C TYR A 85 -1.49 14.98 -7.95
N ASP A 86 -0.48 15.77 -8.34
CA ASP A 86 0.23 16.65 -7.40
C ASP A 86 -0.67 17.70 -6.77
N ASN A 87 -1.81 18.01 -7.40
CA ASN A 87 -2.79 18.97 -6.86
C ASN A 87 -3.87 18.30 -6.02
N LYS A 88 -3.74 17.00 -5.77
CA LYS A 88 -4.75 16.25 -5.03
C LYS A 88 -4.23 15.77 -3.69
N LEU A 89 -5.15 15.62 -2.76
CA LEU A 89 -4.92 14.91 -1.50
C LEU A 89 -5.82 13.68 -1.49
N VAL A 90 -5.28 12.58 -0.99
CA VAL A 90 -6.01 11.32 -0.90
C VAL A 90 -6.16 10.96 0.57
N PHE A 91 -7.41 10.81 1.02
CA PHE A 91 -7.70 10.45 2.39
C PHE A 91 -8.39 9.10 2.45
N LEU A 92 -8.00 8.27 3.40
CA LEU A 92 -8.73 7.05 3.69
C LEU A 92 -10.13 7.44 4.17
N MET A 93 -11.14 6.95 3.49
CA MET A 93 -12.52 7.31 3.77
C MET A 93 -13.21 6.27 4.65
N GLY A 94 -12.94 5.00 4.39
CA GLY A 94 -13.54 3.93 5.16
C GLY A 94 -12.91 2.59 4.84
N ILE A 95 -12.95 1.70 5.81
CA ILE A 95 -12.53 0.32 5.65
C ILE A 95 -13.80 -0.51 5.82
N GLU A 96 -14.26 -1.14 4.73
CA GLU A 96 -15.51 -1.90 4.77
C GLU A 96 -15.30 -3.28 5.41
N LYS A 97 -14.09 -3.85 5.22
CA LYS A 97 -13.78 -5.18 5.69
C LYS A 97 -12.28 -5.35 5.74
N ALA A 98 -11.76 -5.86 6.83
CA ALA A 98 -10.35 -6.21 6.96
C ALA A 98 -10.24 -7.47 7.80
N ARG A 99 -9.42 -8.42 7.33
CA ARG A 99 -9.17 -9.66 8.04
C ARG A 99 -7.69 -9.94 8.09
N PHE A 100 -7.23 -10.33 9.28
CA PHE A 100 -5.83 -10.67 9.54
C PHE A 100 -5.81 -12.16 9.89
N ARG A 101 -5.36 -12.98 8.93
CA ARG A 101 -5.49 -14.43 9.00
C ARG A 101 -4.28 -15.09 9.62
N ASN A 102 -3.10 -14.52 9.43
CA ASN A 102 -1.84 -15.06 9.92
C ASN A 102 -0.92 -13.91 10.33
N PRO A 103 -0.14 -14.06 11.41
CA PRO A 103 0.77 -13.01 11.83
C PRO A 103 1.93 -12.84 10.84
N VAL A 104 2.27 -11.59 10.55
CA VAL A 104 3.41 -11.25 9.70
C VAL A 104 4.58 -10.93 10.61
N ILE A 105 5.61 -11.76 10.56
CA ILE A 105 6.80 -11.63 11.41
C ILE A 105 8.00 -11.17 10.58
N PRO A 106 9.04 -10.57 11.21
CA PRO A 106 10.21 -10.06 10.50
C PRO A 106 10.96 -11.09 9.67
N ASN A 107 11.78 -10.56 8.76
CA ASN A 107 12.57 -11.29 7.77
C ASN A 107 11.68 -11.94 6.70
N CYS A 108 10.69 -11.20 6.22
CA CYS A 108 9.88 -11.69 5.11
C CYS A 108 9.61 -10.57 4.11
N LYS A 109 9.25 -10.98 2.90
CA LYS A 109 8.72 -10.09 1.88
C LYS A 109 7.20 -10.24 1.88
N LEU A 110 6.51 -9.19 2.25
CA LEU A 110 5.05 -9.17 2.22
C LEU A 110 4.61 -8.66 0.85
N GLU A 111 3.95 -9.52 0.08
CA GLU A 111 3.41 -9.15 -1.23
C GLU A 111 1.99 -8.63 -1.06
N LEU A 112 1.73 -7.45 -1.58
CA LEU A 112 0.42 -6.81 -1.52
C LEU A 112 -0.16 -6.77 -2.93
N LYS A 113 -1.17 -7.58 -3.20
CA LYS A 113 -1.86 -7.56 -4.48
C LYS A 113 -3.04 -6.63 -4.39
N ILE A 114 -3.02 -5.56 -5.18
CA ILE A 114 -4.02 -4.49 -5.14
C ILE A 114 -4.83 -4.51 -6.42
N ILE A 115 -6.15 -4.43 -6.27
CA ILE A 115 -7.09 -4.30 -7.38
C ILE A 115 -7.92 -3.05 -7.15
N ALA A 116 -7.99 -2.18 -8.16
CA ALA A 116 -8.85 -1.02 -8.13
C ALA A 116 -10.24 -1.43 -8.58
N LEU A 117 -11.23 -1.23 -7.71
CA LEU A 117 -12.62 -1.60 -7.97
C LEU A 117 -13.42 -0.44 -8.54
N ARG A 118 -13.04 0.80 -8.20
CA ARG A 118 -13.65 2.00 -8.70
C ARG A 118 -12.59 3.10 -8.76
N THR A 119 -12.39 3.67 -9.94
CA THR A 119 -11.33 4.65 -10.19
C THR A 119 -11.84 5.93 -10.84
N HIS A 120 -13.07 6.33 -10.53
CA HIS A 120 -13.65 7.54 -11.07
C HIS A 120 -14.45 8.28 -10.00
N GLY A 121 -14.65 9.58 -10.21
CA GLY A 121 -15.36 10.41 -9.25
C GLY A 121 -14.51 10.73 -8.04
N ARG A 122 -15.17 11.04 -6.92
CA ARG A 122 -14.49 11.40 -5.68
C ARG A 122 -14.19 10.22 -4.77
N VAL A 123 -14.90 9.12 -4.94
CA VAL A 123 -14.76 7.94 -4.10
C VAL A 123 -14.14 6.83 -4.92
N TRP A 124 -12.95 6.43 -4.53
CA TRP A 124 -12.20 5.36 -5.18
C TRP A 124 -12.19 4.15 -4.26
N LYS A 125 -12.40 2.96 -4.82
CA LYS A 125 -12.48 1.72 -4.04
C LYS A 125 -11.42 0.74 -4.48
N TYR A 126 -10.88 0.03 -3.49
CA TYR A 126 -9.80 -0.93 -3.71
C TYR A 126 -10.00 -2.20 -2.89
N LYS A 127 -9.37 -3.26 -3.38
CA LYS A 127 -9.25 -4.53 -2.68
C LYS A 127 -7.78 -4.88 -2.58
N GLY A 128 -7.35 -5.35 -1.42
CA GLY A 128 -5.97 -5.80 -1.21
C GLY A 128 -5.93 -7.19 -0.60
N GLU A 129 -4.92 -7.95 -1.01
CA GLU A 129 -4.60 -9.25 -0.43
C GLU A 129 -3.10 -9.31 -0.18
N ALA A 130 -2.71 -9.72 1.03
CA ALA A 130 -1.32 -9.78 1.44
C ALA A 130 -0.86 -11.23 1.58
N PHE A 131 0.31 -11.53 1.02
CA PHE A 131 0.87 -12.88 1.01
C PHE A 131 2.33 -12.89 1.46
N VAL A 132 2.73 -13.96 2.15
CA VAL A 132 4.13 -14.28 2.40
C VAL A 132 4.34 -15.70 1.88
N GLU A 133 5.24 -15.86 0.91
CA GLU A 133 5.54 -17.14 0.27
C GLU A 133 4.27 -17.89 -0.15
N GLY A 134 3.33 -17.16 -0.76
CA GLY A 134 2.08 -17.74 -1.25
C GLY A 134 1.00 -17.95 -0.23
N LYS A 135 1.29 -17.75 1.06
CA LYS A 135 0.31 -17.91 2.12
C LYS A 135 -0.39 -16.57 2.38
N LYS A 136 -1.71 -16.59 2.38
CA LYS A 136 -2.50 -15.36 2.60
C LYS A 136 -2.45 -14.95 4.06
N MET A 137 -1.95 -13.75 4.30
CA MET A 137 -1.77 -13.20 5.65
C MET A 137 -2.91 -12.28 6.04
N ALA A 138 -3.42 -11.50 5.07
CA ALA A 138 -4.48 -10.52 5.33
C ALA A 138 -5.20 -10.16 4.05
N ASP A 139 -6.39 -9.56 4.18
CA ASP A 139 -7.10 -8.96 3.05
C ASP A 139 -7.96 -7.81 3.56
N ALA A 140 -8.30 -6.89 2.65
CA ALA A 140 -9.11 -5.73 3.01
C ALA A 140 -9.86 -5.17 1.80
N LEU A 141 -10.98 -4.50 2.08
CA LEU A 141 -11.71 -3.66 1.15
C LEU A 141 -11.78 -2.27 1.78
N TRP A 142 -11.42 -1.25 1.03
CA TRP A 142 -11.44 0.11 1.57
C TRP A 142 -11.78 1.12 0.49
N SER A 143 -12.12 2.32 0.94
CA SER A 143 -12.44 3.45 0.07
C SER A 143 -11.56 4.62 0.43
N ALA A 144 -11.21 5.40 -0.57
CA ALA A 144 -10.47 6.63 -0.41
C ALA A 144 -11.22 7.76 -1.12
N THR A 145 -11.08 8.98 -0.62
CA THR A 145 -11.61 10.16 -1.29
C THR A 145 -10.46 11.00 -1.80
N ILE A 146 -10.65 11.58 -2.97
CA ILE A 146 -9.64 12.42 -3.61
C ILE A 146 -10.19 13.83 -3.66
N VAL A 147 -9.46 14.78 -3.09
CA VAL A 147 -9.87 16.17 -3.02
C VAL A 147 -8.75 17.08 -3.51
N ASP A 148 -9.11 18.28 -3.93
CA ASP A 148 -8.13 19.27 -4.36
C ASP A 148 -7.38 19.87 -3.18
N LYS A 149 -6.08 20.10 -3.35
CA LYS A 149 -5.29 20.85 -2.38
C LYS A 149 -5.79 22.30 -2.36
N LYS A 150 -5.80 22.87 -1.18
CA LYS A 150 -6.13 24.29 -1.01
C LYS A 150 -4.92 25.16 -1.26
#